data_207d3d7e54015920206a83fc546d57e6
#
_entry.id   207d3d7e54015920206a83fc546d57e6
#
_cell.length_a   1.000
_cell.length_b   1.000
_cell.length_c   1.000
_cell.angle_alpha   90.00
_cell.angle_beta   90.00
_cell.angle_gamma   90.00
#
_symmetry.space_group_name_H-M   'P 1'
#
loop_
_entity.id
_entity.type
_entity.pdbx_description
1 polymer ?
#
loop_
_entity_poly.entity_id
_entity_poly.type
_entity_poly.pdbx_seq_one_letter_code
_entity_poly.pdbx_strand_id
1 'polypeptide(L)'
;FESDLAGRRLVGRVNDGSLVRYYNRGEIEGDNRGEIFAWGRPIDVFFLQIQGSGRLVDAGGNQSRAAFSAHNGLPYRSIGRELIERGELQAHAASKAGIEAWLNQNGSAATAELFSVNPRYVFFETQALTNPDLGPRGSSGVALTPMASIAVDPAFHAWGVPVWLAADLPGMPAWTGLVITQDGGGAI
;
A
#
# COMPACT_ATOMS: atom_id res chain seq x y z
N PHE A 1 3.37 24.46 -18.04
CA PHE A 1 3.94 23.64 -16.96
C PHE A 1 3.27 23.92 -15.61
N GLU A 2 2.95 25.18 -15.29
CA GLU A 2 2.32 25.55 -14.03
C GLU A 2 0.80 25.31 -13.98
N SER A 3 0.09 25.41 -15.09
CA SER A 3 -1.38 25.23 -15.14
C SER A 3 -1.82 23.79 -14.85
N ASP A 4 -1.01 22.77 -15.22
CA ASP A 4 -1.36 21.37 -15.05
C ASP A 4 -1.13 20.85 -13.61
N LEU A 5 -0.45 21.66 -12.78
CA LEU A 5 -0.10 21.35 -11.41
C LEU A 5 -0.98 22.08 -10.38
N ALA A 6 -1.84 22.99 -10.84
CA ALA A 6 -2.73 23.74 -9.97
C ALA A 6 -3.68 22.79 -9.22
N GLY A 7 -3.67 22.89 -7.89
CA GLY A 7 -4.50 22.04 -7.00
C GLY A 7 -3.96 20.63 -6.75
N ARG A 8 -2.82 20.22 -7.31
CA ARG A 8 -2.19 18.93 -7.03
C ARG A 8 -1.15 19.06 -5.94
N ARG A 9 -1.12 18.09 -5.01
CA ARG A 9 -0.02 17.95 -4.06
C ARG A 9 1.22 17.49 -4.80
N LEU A 10 2.23 18.36 -4.91
CA LEU A 10 3.49 18.04 -5.55
C LEU A 10 4.35 17.20 -4.59
N VAL A 11 4.90 16.12 -5.10
CA VAL A 11 5.84 15.25 -4.39
C VAL A 11 7.10 15.12 -5.24
N GLY A 12 8.23 15.47 -4.66
CA GLY A 12 9.51 15.45 -5.36
C GLY A 12 10.67 15.68 -4.40
N ARG A 13 11.83 15.95 -4.94
CA ARG A 13 13.03 16.35 -4.19
C ARG A 13 13.57 17.68 -4.74
N VAL A 14 14.22 18.45 -3.88
CA VAL A 14 14.93 19.65 -4.30
C VAL A 14 16.31 19.25 -4.80
N ASN A 15 16.67 19.71 -5.99
CA ASN A 15 17.97 19.56 -6.59
C ASN A 15 18.39 20.89 -7.20
N ASP A 16 19.50 21.46 -6.71
CA ASP A 16 20.01 22.77 -7.15
C ASP A 16 18.93 23.88 -7.17
N GLY A 17 18.12 23.93 -6.09
CA GLY A 17 17.06 24.91 -5.93
C GLY A 17 15.80 24.65 -6.74
N SER A 18 15.74 23.58 -7.53
CA SER A 18 14.59 23.20 -8.34
C SER A 18 13.87 21.95 -7.79
N LEU A 19 12.55 21.96 -7.84
CA LEU A 19 11.76 20.76 -7.53
C LEU A 19 11.84 19.81 -8.75
N VAL A 20 12.39 18.63 -8.50
CA VAL A 20 12.50 17.55 -9.50
C VAL A 20 11.76 16.29 -9.02
N ARG A 21 11.49 15.37 -9.93
CA ARG A 21 10.88 14.08 -9.61
C ARG A 21 11.69 13.36 -8.53
N TYR A 22 11.00 12.71 -7.60
CA TYR A 22 11.67 11.82 -6.65
C TYR A 22 12.15 10.54 -7.35
N TYR A 23 13.02 9.81 -6.70
CA TYR A 23 13.54 8.54 -7.20
C TYR A 23 12.44 7.51 -7.38
N ASN A 24 12.57 6.64 -8.37
CA ASN A 24 11.70 5.49 -8.54
C ASN A 24 12.10 4.34 -7.59
N ARG A 25 11.29 3.28 -7.55
CA ARG A 25 11.55 2.11 -6.70
C ARG A 25 12.95 1.54 -6.89
N GLY A 26 13.36 1.27 -8.13
CA GLY A 26 14.67 0.68 -8.42
C GLY A 26 15.84 1.55 -7.94
N GLU A 27 15.73 2.88 -8.11
CA GLU A 27 16.74 3.83 -7.63
C GLU A 27 16.77 3.91 -6.09
N ILE A 28 15.61 3.77 -5.42
CA ILE A 28 15.52 3.79 -3.96
C ILE A 28 16.11 2.51 -3.37
N GLU A 29 15.72 1.36 -3.88
CA GLU A 29 16.16 0.06 -3.38
C GLU A 29 17.63 -0.22 -3.74
N GLY A 30 18.07 0.14 -4.95
CA GLY A 30 19.46 -0.05 -5.39
C GLY A 30 20.49 0.76 -4.62
N ASP A 31 20.16 2.01 -4.29
CA ASP A 31 21.05 2.92 -3.58
C ASP A 31 20.78 2.97 -2.06
N ASN A 32 19.89 2.14 -1.52
CA ASN A 32 19.46 2.16 -0.11
C ASN A 32 19.09 3.58 0.37
N ARG A 33 18.26 4.27 -0.42
CA ARG A 33 17.86 5.66 -0.14
C ARG A 33 16.76 5.70 0.92
N GLY A 34 17.16 5.86 2.17
CA GLY A 34 16.29 5.97 3.32
C GLY A 34 16.86 5.26 4.53
N GLU A 35 16.30 5.56 5.69
CA GLU A 35 16.63 4.86 6.92
C GLU A 35 15.89 3.51 6.95
N ILE A 36 16.64 2.42 7.13
CA ILE A 36 16.08 1.08 7.22
C ILE A 36 15.84 0.75 8.69
N PHE A 37 14.59 0.52 9.07
CA PHE A 37 14.23 0.17 10.44
C PHE A 37 13.78 -1.30 10.60
N ALA A 38 13.48 -2.00 9.50
CA ALA A 38 13.10 -3.41 9.54
C ALA A 38 13.39 -4.11 8.21
N TRP A 39 13.55 -5.41 8.26
CA TRP A 39 13.67 -6.29 7.11
C TRP A 39 12.52 -7.29 7.10
N GLY A 40 12.04 -7.65 5.93
CA GLY A 40 10.96 -8.62 5.74
C GLY A 40 11.11 -9.40 4.45
N ARG A 41 10.26 -10.40 4.25
CA ARG A 41 10.20 -11.09 2.95
C ARG A 41 9.83 -10.09 1.86
N PRO A 42 10.47 -10.12 0.68
CA PRO A 42 10.26 -9.12 -0.38
C PRO A 42 8.78 -8.94 -0.73
N ILE A 43 8.01 -10.03 -0.85
CA ILE A 43 6.59 -9.97 -1.17
C ILE A 43 5.78 -9.27 -0.06
N ASP A 44 6.09 -9.52 1.21
CA ASP A 44 5.36 -8.90 2.33
C ASP A 44 5.65 -7.42 2.42
N VAL A 45 6.91 -7.02 2.21
CA VAL A 45 7.30 -5.61 2.14
C VAL A 45 6.61 -4.90 0.97
N PHE A 46 6.57 -5.53 -0.20
CA PHE A 46 5.89 -4.97 -1.37
C PHE A 46 4.39 -4.77 -1.11
N PHE A 47 3.70 -5.77 -0.56
CA PHE A 47 2.28 -5.65 -0.23
C PHE A 47 2.01 -4.69 0.93
N LEU A 48 2.91 -4.59 1.92
CA LEU A 48 2.84 -3.58 2.97
C LEU A 48 2.82 -2.16 2.37
N GLN A 49 3.64 -1.91 1.34
CA GLN A 49 3.65 -0.62 0.64
C GLN A 49 2.35 -0.34 -0.14
N ILE A 50 1.68 -1.38 -0.66
CA ILE A 50 0.36 -1.23 -1.30
C ILE A 50 -0.70 -0.88 -0.24
N GLN A 51 -0.67 -1.55 0.90
CA GLN A 51 -1.65 -1.37 1.98
C GLN A 51 -1.41 -0.07 2.78
N GLY A 52 -0.19 0.46 2.77
CA GLY A 52 0.17 1.69 3.46
C GLY A 52 0.39 1.57 4.97
N SER A 53 0.09 0.45 5.59
CA SER A 53 0.42 0.17 7.00
C SER A 53 0.37 -1.32 7.31
N GLY A 54 1.04 -1.72 8.40
CA GLY A 54 1.00 -3.11 8.86
C GLY A 54 1.63 -3.28 10.24
N ARG A 55 1.47 -4.47 10.80
CA ARG A 55 2.14 -4.86 12.03
C ARG A 55 3.48 -5.47 11.71
N LEU A 56 4.47 -5.07 12.47
CA LEU A 56 5.78 -5.69 12.50
C LEU A 56 5.86 -6.51 13.79
N VAL A 57 6.30 -7.74 13.64
CA VAL A 57 6.57 -8.65 14.78
C VAL A 57 8.02 -9.04 14.68
N ASP A 58 8.81 -8.68 15.67
CA ASP A 58 10.23 -9.07 15.73
C ASP A 58 10.43 -10.51 16.21
N ALA A 59 11.65 -10.98 16.17
CA ALA A 59 11.98 -12.34 16.61
C ALA A 59 11.70 -12.59 18.12
N GLY A 60 11.62 -11.53 18.92
CA GLY A 60 11.26 -11.58 20.35
C GLY A 60 9.75 -11.54 20.59
N GLY A 61 8.93 -11.41 19.54
CA GLY A 61 7.47 -11.27 19.63
C GLY A 61 6.99 -9.86 19.96
N ASN A 62 7.89 -8.87 20.03
CA ASN A 62 7.48 -7.48 20.22
C ASN A 62 6.76 -6.96 18.98
N GLN A 63 5.71 -6.20 19.21
CA GLN A 63 4.88 -5.68 18.13
C GLN A 63 5.02 -4.16 18.00
N SER A 64 5.17 -3.72 16.77
CA SER A 64 5.11 -2.31 16.38
C SER A 64 4.28 -2.16 15.11
N ARG A 65 4.00 -0.93 14.73
CA ARG A 65 3.31 -0.61 13.48
C ARG A 65 4.27 0.08 12.52
N ALA A 66 4.36 -0.42 11.29
CA ALA A 66 4.80 0.38 10.17
C ALA A 66 3.60 1.22 9.73
N ALA A 67 3.66 2.53 9.91
CA ALA A 67 2.62 3.46 9.50
C ALA A 67 3.08 4.24 8.27
N PHE A 68 2.15 4.55 7.38
CA PHE A 68 2.43 5.37 6.20
C PHE A 68 3.00 6.72 6.63
N SER A 69 4.14 7.09 6.06
CA SER A 69 4.77 8.39 6.26
C SER A 69 4.68 9.23 4.97
N ALA A 70 5.17 8.69 3.86
CA ALA A 70 5.20 9.38 2.59
C ALA A 70 5.22 8.40 1.41
N HIS A 71 5.13 8.92 0.19
CA HIS A 71 5.41 8.19 -1.04
C HIS A 71 6.24 9.03 -2.01
N ASN A 72 6.86 8.39 -2.99
CA ASN A 72 7.73 9.06 -3.97
C ASN A 72 6.98 9.87 -5.07
N GLY A 73 5.65 9.97 -5.00
CA GLY A 73 4.84 10.74 -5.96
C GLY A 73 4.58 10.04 -7.29
N LEU A 74 5.13 8.85 -7.52
CA LEU A 74 4.96 8.14 -8.78
C LEU A 74 3.66 7.30 -8.78
N PRO A 75 3.08 7.05 -9.98
CA PRO A 75 1.86 6.26 -10.10
C PRO A 75 2.10 4.80 -9.72
N TYR A 76 1.07 4.16 -9.20
CA TYR A 76 1.08 2.72 -8.94
C TYR A 76 0.88 1.93 -10.24
N ARG A 77 1.66 0.88 -10.42
CA ARG A 77 1.46 -0.15 -11.45
C ARG A 77 1.31 -1.51 -10.79
N SER A 78 0.23 -2.22 -11.16
CA SER A 78 -0.06 -3.53 -10.60
C SER A 78 0.87 -4.60 -11.17
N ILE A 79 1.66 -5.24 -10.33
CA ILE A 79 2.51 -6.38 -10.72
C ILE A 79 1.68 -7.62 -11.07
N GLY A 80 0.49 -7.78 -10.49
CA GLY A 80 -0.43 -8.86 -10.87
C GLY A 80 -0.96 -8.67 -12.29
N ARG A 81 -1.32 -7.43 -12.66
CA ARG A 81 -1.72 -7.11 -14.04
C ARG A 81 -0.57 -7.34 -15.01
N GLU A 82 0.64 -6.93 -14.66
CA GLU A 82 1.84 -7.17 -15.47
C GLU A 82 2.03 -8.66 -15.77
N LEU A 83 1.91 -9.53 -14.77
CA LEU A 83 2.03 -10.98 -14.96
C LEU A 83 0.92 -11.54 -15.86
N ILE A 84 -0.29 -10.99 -15.78
CA ILE A 84 -1.40 -11.38 -16.67
C ILE A 84 -1.07 -10.94 -18.12
N GLU A 85 -0.61 -9.72 -18.32
CA GLU A 85 -0.25 -9.16 -19.63
C GLU A 85 0.92 -9.91 -20.28
N ARG A 86 1.87 -10.41 -19.47
CA ARG A 86 2.95 -11.31 -19.92
C ARG A 86 2.48 -12.74 -20.22
N GLY A 87 1.25 -13.10 -19.87
CA GLY A 87 0.72 -14.47 -19.99
C GLY A 87 1.27 -15.46 -18.96
N GLU A 88 1.91 -14.96 -17.91
CA GLU A 88 2.57 -15.75 -16.88
C GLU A 88 1.65 -16.08 -15.69
N LEU A 89 0.52 -15.38 -15.57
CA LEU A 89 -0.49 -15.63 -14.56
C LEU A 89 -1.90 -15.45 -15.12
N GLN A 90 -2.81 -16.34 -14.74
CA GLN A 90 -4.22 -16.18 -15.10
C GLN A 90 -4.91 -15.14 -14.18
N ALA A 91 -5.88 -14.41 -14.71
CA ALA A 91 -6.57 -13.33 -13.99
C ALA A 91 -7.16 -13.79 -12.64
N HIS A 92 -7.74 -14.99 -12.58
CA HIS A 92 -8.31 -15.55 -11.35
C HIS A 92 -7.24 -15.94 -10.30
N ALA A 93 -5.99 -16.11 -10.72
CA ALA A 93 -4.86 -16.44 -9.87
C ALA A 93 -4.03 -15.21 -9.44
N ALA A 94 -4.38 -13.99 -9.91
CA ALA A 94 -3.65 -12.76 -9.63
C ALA A 94 -3.90 -12.23 -8.19
N SER A 95 -3.76 -13.11 -7.22
CA SER A 95 -3.78 -12.82 -5.78
C SER A 95 -2.35 -12.73 -5.22
N LYS A 96 -2.20 -12.26 -3.97
CA LYS A 96 -0.90 -12.30 -3.28
C LYS A 96 -0.29 -13.70 -3.31
N ALA A 97 -1.09 -14.73 -3.03
CA ALA A 97 -0.62 -16.12 -3.02
C ALA A 97 -0.15 -16.60 -4.41
N GLY A 98 -0.88 -16.23 -5.47
CA GLY A 98 -0.49 -16.58 -6.84
C GLY A 98 0.79 -15.87 -7.28
N ILE A 99 0.93 -14.59 -6.92
CA ILE A 99 2.17 -13.83 -7.18
C ILE A 99 3.34 -14.45 -6.39
N GLU A 100 3.15 -14.79 -5.11
CA GLU A 100 4.17 -15.43 -4.27
C GLU A 100 4.61 -16.79 -4.85
N ALA A 101 3.67 -17.58 -5.35
CA ALA A 101 3.99 -18.85 -6.02
C ALA A 101 4.85 -18.61 -7.27
N TRP A 102 4.51 -17.61 -8.08
CA TRP A 102 5.30 -17.21 -9.25
C TRP A 102 6.72 -16.78 -8.87
N LEU A 103 6.87 -15.93 -7.82
CA LEU A 103 8.17 -15.47 -7.34
C LEU A 103 9.07 -16.63 -6.89
N ASN A 104 8.49 -17.61 -6.16
CA ASN A 104 9.20 -18.80 -5.69
C ASN A 104 9.72 -19.69 -6.85
N GLN A 105 8.99 -19.68 -7.97
CA GLN A 105 9.38 -20.44 -9.17
C GLN A 105 10.46 -19.75 -10.01
N ASN A 106 10.45 -18.40 -10.03
CA ASN A 106 11.28 -17.61 -10.94
C ASN A 106 12.53 -16.98 -10.28
N GLY A 107 12.61 -17.01 -8.95
CA GLY A 107 13.80 -16.61 -8.19
C GLY A 107 13.98 -15.10 -8.02
N SER A 108 15.09 -14.72 -7.41
CA SER A 108 15.32 -13.35 -6.93
C SER A 108 15.50 -12.31 -8.03
N ALA A 109 16.14 -12.68 -9.14
CA ALA A 109 16.35 -11.74 -10.26
C ALA A 109 15.02 -11.37 -10.92
N ALA A 110 14.15 -12.35 -11.21
CA ALA A 110 12.82 -12.12 -11.75
C ALA A 110 11.92 -11.37 -10.75
N THR A 111 12.09 -11.61 -9.45
CA THR A 111 11.40 -10.85 -8.39
C THR A 111 11.75 -9.37 -8.44
N ALA A 112 13.03 -9.03 -8.49
CA ALA A 112 13.49 -7.65 -8.57
C ALA A 112 13.00 -6.94 -9.84
N GLU A 113 13.06 -7.63 -10.98
CA GLU A 113 12.53 -7.13 -12.25
C GLU A 113 11.03 -6.84 -12.15
N LEU A 114 10.24 -7.80 -11.67
CA LEU A 114 8.80 -7.65 -11.53
C LEU A 114 8.43 -6.49 -10.60
N PHE A 115 9.10 -6.37 -9.46
CA PHE A 115 8.81 -5.29 -8.50
C PHE A 115 9.17 -3.92 -9.07
N SER A 116 10.20 -3.82 -9.90
CA SER A 116 10.61 -2.59 -10.56
C SER A 116 9.58 -2.04 -11.56
N VAL A 117 8.67 -2.88 -12.04
CA VAL A 117 7.53 -2.45 -12.89
C VAL A 117 6.66 -1.42 -12.16
N ASN A 118 6.52 -1.54 -10.84
CA ASN A 118 5.84 -0.55 -10.03
C ASN A 118 6.83 0.55 -9.57
N PRO A 119 6.86 1.72 -10.20
CA PRO A 119 7.79 2.78 -9.84
C PRO A 119 7.45 3.45 -8.49
N ARG A 120 6.19 3.26 -7.99
CA ARG A 120 5.76 3.83 -6.72
C ARG A 120 6.46 3.16 -5.56
N TYR A 121 6.93 3.98 -4.61
CA TYR A 121 7.53 3.55 -3.36
C TYR A 121 6.87 4.26 -2.19
N VAL A 122 6.60 3.54 -1.11
CA VAL A 122 6.01 4.06 0.12
C VAL A 122 7.03 3.98 1.24
N PHE A 123 7.17 5.08 1.96
CA PHE A 123 8.01 5.20 3.14
C PHE A 123 7.14 5.08 4.39
N PHE A 124 7.70 4.49 5.43
CA PHE A 124 7.01 4.24 6.68
C PHE A 124 7.71 4.92 7.84
N GLU A 125 6.99 5.14 8.90
CA GLU A 125 7.50 5.44 10.23
C GLU A 125 7.11 4.33 11.19
N THR A 126 7.92 4.13 12.23
CA THR A 126 7.62 3.14 13.27
C THR A 126 6.76 3.78 14.34
N GLN A 127 5.64 3.15 14.67
CA GLN A 127 4.76 3.58 15.76
C GLN A 127 4.62 2.47 16.80
N ALA A 128 4.62 2.85 18.07
CA ALA A 128 4.30 1.92 19.15
C ALA A 128 2.85 1.42 19.01
N LEU A 129 2.65 0.12 19.17
CA LEU A 129 1.33 -0.49 19.16
C LEU A 129 0.76 -0.51 20.59
N THR A 130 0.25 0.62 21.06
CA THR A 130 -0.25 0.79 22.44
C THR A 130 -1.56 0.04 22.68
N ASN A 131 -2.36 -0.14 21.63
CA ASN A 131 -3.56 -0.98 21.66
C ASN A 131 -3.59 -1.88 20.42
N PRO A 132 -3.36 -3.20 20.58
CA PRO A 132 -3.34 -4.13 19.46
C PRO A 132 -4.71 -4.34 18.78
N ASP A 133 -5.81 -3.99 19.45
CA ASP A 133 -7.16 -4.14 18.89
C ASP A 133 -7.53 -3.01 17.92
N LEU A 134 -6.81 -1.90 17.98
CA LEU A 134 -7.01 -0.79 17.06
C LEU A 134 -6.25 -1.01 15.75
N GLY A 135 -6.94 -0.78 14.64
CA GLY A 135 -6.35 -0.71 13.30
C GLY A 135 -5.42 0.48 13.11
N PRO A 136 -4.83 0.62 11.92
CA PRO A 136 -4.08 1.81 11.55
C PRO A 136 -4.99 3.04 11.54
N ARG A 137 -4.38 4.23 11.54
CA ARG A 137 -5.12 5.47 11.34
C ARG A 137 -5.50 5.57 9.85
N GLY A 138 -6.80 5.66 9.57
CA GLY A 138 -7.33 5.85 8.23
C GLY A 138 -7.18 7.29 7.72
N SER A 139 -7.57 7.52 6.47
CA SER A 139 -7.49 8.82 5.80
C SER A 139 -8.30 9.91 6.50
N SER A 140 -9.36 9.54 7.22
CA SER A 140 -10.14 10.45 8.08
C SER A 140 -9.44 10.86 9.40
N GLY A 141 -8.25 10.32 9.68
CA GLY A 141 -7.48 10.62 10.88
C GLY A 141 -7.86 9.82 12.12
N VAL A 142 -8.79 8.86 12.03
CA VAL A 142 -9.21 8.00 13.14
C VAL A 142 -8.69 6.58 12.97
N ALA A 143 -8.57 5.82 14.06
CA ALA A 143 -8.19 4.42 14.01
C ALA A 143 -9.29 3.59 13.35
N LEU A 144 -8.90 2.74 12.39
CA LEU A 144 -9.84 1.84 11.72
C LEU A 144 -10.22 0.68 12.64
N THR A 145 -11.49 0.30 12.59
CA THR A 145 -12.03 -0.81 13.36
C THR A 145 -12.43 -1.93 12.40
N PRO A 146 -11.95 -3.17 12.60
CA PRO A 146 -12.37 -4.30 11.79
C PRO A 146 -13.88 -4.45 11.75
N MET A 147 -14.43 -4.74 10.57
CA MET A 147 -15.86 -4.92 10.31
C MET A 147 -16.77 -3.71 10.59
N ALA A 148 -16.19 -2.55 10.95
CA ALA A 148 -16.92 -1.33 11.23
C ALA A 148 -16.41 -0.11 10.43
N SER A 149 -15.19 -0.16 9.89
CA SER A 149 -14.64 0.90 9.04
C SER A 149 -14.58 0.44 7.59
N ILE A 150 -14.88 1.35 6.66
CA ILE A 150 -14.80 1.11 5.22
C ILE A 150 -14.01 2.22 4.53
N ALA A 151 -13.26 1.86 3.48
CA ALA A 151 -12.63 2.79 2.56
C ALA A 151 -13.60 3.17 1.45
N VAL A 152 -13.59 4.45 1.06
CA VAL A 152 -14.45 5.01 0.01
C VAL A 152 -13.66 5.98 -0.86
N ASP A 153 -14.14 6.23 -2.07
CA ASP A 153 -13.71 7.37 -2.86
C ASP A 153 -14.33 8.66 -2.31
N PRO A 154 -13.53 9.60 -1.78
CA PRO A 154 -14.04 10.84 -1.19
C PRO A 154 -14.69 11.78 -2.21
N ALA A 155 -14.53 11.53 -3.53
CA ALA A 155 -15.26 12.26 -4.57
C ALA A 155 -16.76 11.90 -4.58
N PHE A 156 -17.13 10.71 -4.09
CA PHE A 156 -18.51 10.22 -4.07
C PHE A 156 -19.09 10.13 -2.67
N HIS A 157 -18.25 9.87 -1.67
CA HIS A 157 -18.68 9.64 -0.29
C HIS A 157 -17.83 10.44 0.69
N ALA A 158 -18.45 11.29 1.49
CA ALA A 158 -17.77 12.00 2.58
C ALA A 158 -17.31 10.99 3.66
N TRP A 159 -16.26 11.34 4.39
CA TRP A 159 -15.84 10.59 5.57
C TRP A 159 -16.75 10.81 6.76
N GLY A 160 -16.85 9.82 7.64
CA GLY A 160 -17.66 9.84 8.85
C GLY A 160 -19.15 9.50 8.60
N VAL A 161 -19.52 9.11 7.40
CA VAL A 161 -20.89 8.75 7.05
C VAL A 161 -21.16 7.30 7.39
N PRO A 162 -22.25 6.98 8.14
CA PRO A 162 -22.69 5.61 8.33
C PRO A 162 -23.30 5.07 7.03
N VAL A 163 -22.89 3.86 6.64
CA VAL A 163 -23.33 3.16 5.43
C VAL A 163 -23.78 1.76 5.82
N TRP A 164 -24.96 1.34 5.34
CA TRP A 164 -25.36 -0.05 5.42
C TRP A 164 -24.74 -0.81 4.23
N LEU A 165 -23.81 -1.71 4.54
CA LEU A 165 -23.14 -2.52 3.53
C LEU A 165 -23.74 -3.92 3.47
N ALA A 166 -24.02 -4.39 2.25
CA ALA A 166 -24.35 -5.78 1.95
C ALA A 166 -23.33 -6.28 0.91
N ALA A 167 -22.55 -7.30 1.25
CA ALA A 167 -21.48 -7.79 0.40
C ALA A 167 -21.17 -9.28 0.65
N ASP A 168 -20.68 -9.94 -0.39
CA ASP A 168 -20.08 -11.26 -0.27
C ASP A 168 -18.61 -11.08 0.06
N LEU A 169 -18.22 -11.37 1.30
CA LEU A 169 -16.85 -11.29 1.76
C LEU A 169 -16.18 -12.68 1.74
N PRO A 170 -14.88 -12.78 1.55
CA PRO A 170 -14.17 -14.06 1.64
C PRO A 170 -14.44 -14.76 2.97
N GLY A 171 -15.05 -15.94 2.92
CA GLY A 171 -15.44 -16.71 4.10
C GLY A 171 -16.70 -16.24 4.83
N MET A 172 -17.35 -15.17 4.38
CA MET A 172 -18.60 -14.64 4.97
C MET A 172 -19.55 -14.21 3.84
N PRO A 173 -20.22 -15.16 3.17
CA PRO A 173 -21.21 -14.85 2.14
C PRO A 173 -22.42 -14.12 2.75
N ALA A 174 -23.01 -13.22 1.98
CA ALA A 174 -24.19 -12.42 2.35
C ALA A 174 -24.00 -11.61 3.66
N TRP A 175 -22.77 -11.15 3.93
CA TRP A 175 -22.52 -10.29 5.09
C TRP A 175 -23.25 -8.96 4.95
N THR A 176 -23.89 -8.54 6.04
CA THR A 176 -24.54 -7.22 6.12
C THR A 176 -24.18 -6.55 7.44
N GLY A 177 -23.97 -5.23 7.41
CA GLY A 177 -23.64 -4.48 8.62
C GLY A 177 -23.57 -2.98 8.41
N LEU A 178 -23.63 -2.25 9.53
CA LEU A 178 -23.38 -0.82 9.54
C LEU A 178 -21.88 -0.59 9.62
N VAL A 179 -21.35 0.20 8.68
CA VAL A 179 -19.93 0.60 8.64
C VAL A 179 -19.83 2.11 8.53
N ILE A 180 -18.69 2.67 8.91
CA ILE A 180 -18.41 4.10 8.82
C ILE A 180 -17.32 4.33 7.76
N THR A 181 -17.52 5.33 6.91
CA THR A 181 -16.55 5.75 5.90
C THR A 181 -15.39 6.46 6.59
N GLN A 182 -14.26 5.79 6.78
CA GLN A 182 -13.14 6.30 7.58
C GLN A 182 -11.79 6.23 6.87
N ASP A 183 -11.75 5.62 5.70
CA ASP A 183 -10.53 5.47 4.92
C ASP A 183 -10.79 5.74 3.44
N GLY A 184 -9.71 5.91 2.69
CA GLY A 184 -9.72 6.08 1.24
C GLY A 184 -8.43 5.53 0.65
N GLY A 185 -8.41 5.32 -0.65
CA GLY A 185 -7.23 4.80 -1.33
C GLY A 185 -7.23 5.08 -2.83
N GLY A 186 -6.05 5.10 -3.43
CA GLY A 186 -5.88 5.34 -4.86
C GLY A 186 -6.34 4.19 -5.77
N ALA A 187 -6.89 3.12 -5.19
CA ALA A 187 -7.43 1.97 -5.91
C ALA A 187 -8.94 1.79 -5.68
N ILE A 188 -9.58 2.76 -5.03
CA ILE A 188 -11.01 2.76 -4.71
C ILE A 188 -11.72 3.78 -5.58
#